data_8d1179eaab2fecf0408a5825a427073c
#
_entry.id   8d1179eaab2fecf0408a5825a427073c
#
_cell.length_a   1.000
_cell.length_b   1.000
_cell.length_c   1.000
_cell.angle_alpha   90.00
_cell.angle_beta   90.00
_cell.angle_gamma   90.00
#
_symmetry.space_group_name_H-M   'P 1'
#
loop_
_entity.id
_entity.type
_entity.pdbx_description
1 polymer ?
#
loop_
_entity_poly.entity_id
_entity_poly.type
_entity_poly.pdbx_seq_one_letter_code
_entity_poly.pdbx_strand_id
1 'polypeptide(L)'
;MNNFEFYNPVKICFGKGEIAKLSKLVPKGANVMLTYGGGSIKKNGVYDQVMTALKGYNIIEFSGIEANPHYETLMKGVALAKAHKIDFLLAVGGGSVLDGTKFIAAASLWEGSDPWEILSRRSEFHVEKALPIGTVLTLPATGSEMNGNSVVTRWETHDKLAFDSEHVMPVFSILDPEVVFSLPQIQVANGIVDAFAHVMEQYLTYPVNAPIQDRFAESILITLIEEGPKVLANRTDYESAANFMWAATMALNGLIGAGVPQDWATHTIGHELTAFHGIDHGQTLCIILPGIMNLKRETKKEKILQYGERVWKITDGTTNERIDATIKKTVGFFESVGIKTKLADYGVGSDIIVKVVDRFTKRGIKGIGERGDLTIADVAEILELQLK
;
A
#
# COMPACT_ATOMS: atom_id res chain seq x y z
N MET A 1 17.53 0.05 18.92
CA MET A 1 17.07 -0.73 17.75
C MET A 1 16.74 -2.14 18.21
N ASN A 2 15.58 -2.67 17.85
CA ASN A 2 15.18 -4.04 18.19
C ASN A 2 15.93 -5.07 17.34
N ASN A 3 15.92 -6.35 17.75
CA ASN A 3 16.40 -7.43 16.89
C ASN A 3 15.48 -7.55 15.66
N PHE A 4 16.04 -7.83 14.50
CA PHE A 4 15.28 -8.02 13.27
C PHE A 4 16.02 -8.97 12.31
N GLU A 5 15.26 -9.53 11.41
CA GLU A 5 15.72 -10.17 10.18
C GLU A 5 15.25 -9.32 9.00
N PHE A 6 16.11 -9.13 8.01
CA PHE A 6 15.76 -8.40 6.80
C PHE A 6 16.12 -9.27 5.59
N TYR A 7 15.09 -9.59 4.82
CA TYR A 7 15.21 -10.36 3.60
C TYR A 7 14.31 -9.75 2.53
N ASN A 8 14.89 -9.41 1.38
CA ASN A 8 14.12 -8.95 0.22
C ASN A 8 14.77 -9.47 -1.07
N PRO A 9 14.24 -10.56 -1.66
CA PRO A 9 14.83 -11.23 -2.81
C PRO A 9 14.44 -10.58 -4.15
N VAL A 10 13.60 -9.55 -4.15
CA VAL A 10 12.99 -9.02 -5.37
C VAL A 10 14.02 -8.34 -6.27
N LYS A 11 14.15 -8.83 -7.49
CA LYS A 11 14.96 -8.18 -8.51
C LYS A 11 14.21 -7.01 -9.12
N ILE A 12 14.65 -5.80 -8.90
CA ILE A 12 14.07 -4.59 -9.52
C ILE A 12 14.74 -4.32 -10.88
N CYS A 13 13.91 -4.14 -11.91
CA CYS A 13 14.31 -3.61 -13.21
C CYS A 13 13.66 -2.23 -13.36
N PHE A 14 14.44 -1.18 -13.14
CA PHE A 14 13.96 0.19 -13.11
C PHE A 14 14.43 0.98 -14.32
N GLY A 15 13.51 1.70 -14.98
CA GLY A 15 13.83 2.63 -16.04
C GLY A 15 12.95 2.48 -17.27
N LYS A 16 13.12 3.40 -18.20
CA LYS A 16 12.40 3.46 -19.46
C LYS A 16 12.69 2.24 -20.35
N GLY A 17 11.61 1.60 -20.85
CA GLY A 17 11.70 0.47 -21.77
C GLY A 17 12.07 -0.86 -21.12
N GLU A 18 12.13 -0.94 -19.78
CA GLU A 18 12.51 -2.14 -19.04
C GLU A 18 11.50 -3.29 -19.22
N ILE A 19 10.27 -3.03 -19.67
CA ILE A 19 9.25 -4.07 -19.96
C ILE A 19 9.77 -5.10 -20.98
N ALA A 20 10.64 -4.70 -21.90
CA ALA A 20 11.25 -5.58 -22.89
C ALA A 20 12.08 -6.72 -22.24
N LYS A 21 12.55 -6.55 -20.99
CA LYS A 21 13.29 -7.57 -20.25
C LYS A 21 12.45 -8.79 -19.86
N LEU A 22 11.12 -8.73 -19.93
CA LEU A 22 10.24 -9.87 -19.69
C LEU A 22 10.66 -11.12 -20.46
N SER A 23 11.11 -10.96 -21.70
CA SER A 23 11.60 -12.06 -22.53
C SER A 23 12.80 -12.84 -21.93
N LYS A 24 13.51 -12.23 -20.96
CA LYS A 24 14.66 -12.84 -20.27
C LYS A 24 14.35 -13.21 -18.82
N LEU A 25 13.31 -12.62 -18.24
CA LEU A 25 12.97 -12.78 -16.83
C LEU A 25 11.92 -13.86 -16.59
N VAL A 26 10.96 -14.00 -17.51
CA VAL A 26 9.95 -15.06 -17.44
C VAL A 26 10.58 -16.39 -17.85
N PRO A 27 10.39 -17.49 -17.09
CA PRO A 27 10.97 -18.78 -17.40
C PRO A 27 10.52 -19.28 -18.78
N LYS A 28 11.47 -19.75 -19.59
CA LYS A 28 11.15 -20.26 -20.93
C LYS A 28 10.27 -21.50 -20.86
N GLY A 29 9.22 -21.53 -21.67
CA GLY A 29 8.28 -22.64 -21.74
C GLY A 29 7.23 -22.66 -20.63
N ALA A 30 7.23 -21.68 -19.72
CA ALA A 30 6.22 -21.58 -18.68
C ALA A 30 4.82 -21.31 -19.25
N ASN A 31 3.80 -21.89 -18.62
CA ASN A 31 2.42 -21.50 -18.78
C ASN A 31 2.18 -20.24 -17.94
N VAL A 32 2.09 -19.09 -18.57
CA VAL A 32 1.99 -17.79 -17.90
C VAL A 32 0.55 -17.37 -17.77
N MET A 33 0.11 -17.02 -16.55
CA MET A 33 -1.14 -16.29 -16.38
C MET A 33 -0.84 -14.80 -16.24
N LEU A 34 -1.32 -14.02 -17.22
CA LEU A 34 -1.24 -12.56 -17.23
C LEU A 34 -2.44 -12.00 -16.47
N THR A 35 -2.20 -11.42 -15.29
CA THR A 35 -3.25 -10.83 -14.45
C THR A 35 -3.26 -9.31 -14.57
N TYR A 36 -4.46 -8.72 -14.69
CA TYR A 36 -4.63 -7.26 -14.76
C TYR A 36 -6.04 -6.81 -14.34
N GLY A 37 -6.21 -5.52 -14.14
CA GLY A 37 -7.48 -4.92 -13.73
C GLY A 37 -8.47 -4.69 -14.90
N GLY A 38 -9.14 -3.55 -14.91
CA GLY A 38 -10.18 -3.17 -15.87
C GLY A 38 -9.71 -2.85 -17.30
N GLY A 39 -8.45 -3.11 -17.64
CA GLY A 39 -7.93 -2.97 -19.01
C GLY A 39 -7.33 -1.61 -19.37
N SER A 40 -7.01 -0.75 -18.42
CA SER A 40 -6.27 0.50 -18.64
C SER A 40 -4.95 0.28 -19.36
N ILE A 41 -4.27 -0.84 -19.08
CA ILE A 41 -3.01 -1.25 -19.70
C ILE A 41 -3.11 -1.44 -21.22
N LYS A 42 -4.31 -1.77 -21.73
CA LYS A 42 -4.57 -1.89 -23.17
C LYS A 42 -4.70 -0.53 -23.86
N LYS A 43 -4.96 0.54 -23.09
CA LYS A 43 -5.11 1.90 -23.60
C LYS A 43 -3.81 2.71 -23.58
N ASN A 44 -2.90 2.38 -22.65
CA ASN A 44 -1.65 3.12 -22.46
C ASN A 44 -0.42 2.44 -23.08
N GLY A 45 -0.61 1.35 -23.83
CA GLY A 45 0.44 0.65 -24.56
C GLY A 45 1.28 -0.33 -23.72
N VAL A 46 1.06 -0.42 -22.39
CA VAL A 46 1.78 -1.39 -21.53
C VAL A 46 1.46 -2.82 -21.95
N TYR A 47 0.19 -3.12 -22.23
CA TYR A 47 -0.22 -4.45 -22.69
C TYR A 47 0.51 -4.88 -23.97
N ASP A 48 0.62 -4.01 -24.96
CA ASP A 48 1.27 -4.33 -26.24
C ASP A 48 2.78 -4.57 -26.05
N GLN A 49 3.42 -3.81 -25.16
CA GLN A 49 4.83 -4.03 -24.79
C GLN A 49 5.02 -5.39 -24.12
N VAL A 50 4.15 -5.76 -23.18
CA VAL A 50 4.16 -7.05 -22.48
C VAL A 50 3.97 -8.19 -23.46
N MET A 51 2.95 -8.13 -24.33
CA MET A 51 2.66 -9.18 -25.32
C MET A 51 3.77 -9.31 -26.36
N THR A 52 4.41 -8.20 -26.74
CA THR A 52 5.58 -8.21 -27.63
C THR A 52 6.77 -8.92 -26.99
N ALA A 53 7.06 -8.59 -25.73
CA ALA A 53 8.17 -9.19 -25.00
C ALA A 53 7.96 -10.70 -24.72
N LEU A 54 6.71 -11.14 -24.59
CA LEU A 54 6.32 -12.53 -24.33
C LEU A 54 5.90 -13.29 -25.59
N LYS A 55 6.27 -12.79 -26.76
CA LYS A 55 5.97 -13.51 -28.02
C LYS A 55 6.51 -14.95 -27.99
N GLY A 56 5.63 -15.92 -28.22
CA GLY A 56 5.96 -17.35 -28.22
C GLY A 56 5.76 -18.05 -26.86
N TYR A 57 5.33 -17.32 -25.82
CA TYR A 57 4.89 -17.94 -24.55
C TYR A 57 3.43 -18.40 -24.64
N ASN A 58 3.08 -19.43 -23.87
CA ASN A 58 1.68 -19.79 -23.64
C ASN A 58 1.09 -18.85 -22.56
N ILE A 59 0.20 -17.94 -22.98
CA ILE A 59 -0.35 -16.90 -22.11
C ILE A 59 -1.84 -17.14 -21.93
N ILE A 60 -2.27 -17.24 -20.69
CA ILE A 60 -3.67 -17.25 -20.27
C ILE A 60 -3.97 -15.92 -19.60
N GLU A 61 -4.91 -15.14 -20.13
CA GLU A 61 -5.28 -13.85 -19.53
C GLU A 61 -6.32 -14.02 -18.44
N PHE A 62 -6.11 -13.32 -17.32
CA PHE A 62 -7.07 -13.13 -16.24
C PHE A 62 -7.22 -11.63 -15.96
N SER A 63 -8.35 -11.06 -16.36
CA SER A 63 -8.67 -9.64 -16.24
C SER A 63 -9.78 -9.39 -15.24
N GLY A 64 -9.95 -8.11 -14.87
CA GLY A 64 -11.08 -7.68 -14.05
C GLY A 64 -10.81 -7.71 -12.56
N ILE A 65 -9.54 -7.78 -12.13
CA ILE A 65 -9.19 -7.56 -10.72
C ILE A 65 -9.56 -6.12 -10.37
N GLU A 66 -10.45 -5.97 -9.40
CA GLU A 66 -11.01 -4.69 -8.96
C GLU A 66 -10.02 -3.89 -8.11
N ALA A 67 -10.23 -2.58 -8.00
CA ALA A 67 -9.66 -1.80 -6.91
C ALA A 67 -10.16 -2.40 -5.58
N ASN A 68 -9.24 -2.61 -4.61
CA ASN A 68 -9.50 -3.44 -3.41
C ASN A 68 -9.94 -4.86 -3.80
N PRO A 69 -9.02 -5.72 -4.27
CA PRO A 69 -9.34 -6.93 -5.00
C PRO A 69 -10.30 -7.85 -4.22
N HIS A 70 -11.30 -8.35 -4.92
CA HIS A 70 -12.38 -9.14 -4.30
C HIS A 70 -12.03 -10.63 -4.29
N TYR A 71 -12.17 -11.26 -3.12
CA TYR A 71 -11.97 -12.70 -2.94
C TYR A 71 -12.72 -13.54 -3.97
N GLU A 72 -13.99 -13.20 -4.23
CA GLU A 72 -14.87 -13.91 -5.17
C GLU A 72 -14.37 -13.86 -6.61
N THR A 73 -13.75 -12.74 -7.02
CA THR A 73 -13.09 -12.61 -8.32
C THR A 73 -11.77 -13.37 -8.33
N LEU A 74 -10.96 -13.24 -7.30
CA LEU A 74 -9.67 -13.92 -7.23
C LEU A 74 -9.80 -15.45 -7.24
N MET A 75 -10.85 -16.01 -6.63
CA MET A 75 -11.13 -17.45 -6.69
C MET A 75 -11.41 -17.97 -8.10
N LYS A 76 -11.93 -17.12 -9.00
CA LYS A 76 -12.02 -17.47 -10.44
C LYS A 76 -10.62 -17.57 -11.06
N GLY A 77 -9.71 -16.67 -10.67
CA GLY A 77 -8.29 -16.72 -11.05
C GLY A 77 -7.60 -17.99 -10.55
N VAL A 78 -7.85 -18.38 -9.31
CA VAL A 78 -7.35 -19.64 -8.72
C VAL A 78 -7.84 -20.86 -9.52
N ALA A 79 -9.14 -20.90 -9.84
CA ALA A 79 -9.69 -21.99 -10.65
C ALA A 79 -9.06 -22.04 -12.06
N LEU A 80 -8.85 -20.89 -12.67
CA LEU A 80 -8.21 -20.77 -13.99
C LEU A 80 -6.75 -21.24 -13.93
N ALA A 81 -6.00 -20.82 -12.88
CA ALA A 81 -4.61 -21.22 -12.70
C ALA A 81 -4.46 -22.74 -12.57
N LYS A 82 -5.33 -23.38 -11.78
CA LYS A 82 -5.36 -24.85 -11.62
C LYS A 82 -5.74 -25.56 -12.93
N ALA A 83 -6.79 -25.09 -13.62
CA ALA A 83 -7.28 -25.70 -14.87
C ALA A 83 -6.23 -25.69 -15.98
N HIS A 84 -5.47 -24.60 -16.10
CA HIS A 84 -4.45 -24.43 -17.14
C HIS A 84 -3.04 -24.80 -16.69
N LYS A 85 -2.88 -25.35 -15.48
CA LYS A 85 -1.57 -25.74 -14.90
C LYS A 85 -0.55 -24.60 -15.04
N ILE A 86 -0.92 -23.44 -14.51
CA ILE A 86 -0.08 -22.25 -14.57
C ILE A 86 1.18 -22.46 -13.74
N ASP A 87 2.33 -22.12 -14.32
CA ASP A 87 3.63 -22.22 -13.67
C ASP A 87 4.16 -20.87 -13.20
N PHE A 88 3.65 -19.75 -13.78
CA PHE A 88 4.14 -18.42 -13.53
C PHE A 88 3.00 -17.39 -13.63
N LEU A 89 2.92 -16.50 -12.65
CA LEU A 89 1.98 -15.38 -12.68
C LEU A 89 2.71 -14.09 -13.05
N LEU A 90 2.16 -13.33 -14.00
CA LEU A 90 2.65 -12.00 -14.34
C LEU A 90 1.57 -10.97 -14.02
N ALA A 91 1.76 -10.21 -12.95
CA ALA A 91 0.88 -9.13 -12.55
C ALA A 91 1.23 -7.85 -13.31
N VAL A 92 0.29 -7.29 -14.08
CA VAL A 92 0.46 -6.03 -14.81
C VAL A 92 -0.58 -5.04 -14.33
N GLY A 93 -0.20 -4.18 -13.37
CA GLY A 93 -1.15 -3.27 -12.73
C GLY A 93 -0.56 -2.49 -11.56
N GLY A 94 -1.43 -1.83 -10.82
CA GLY A 94 -1.13 -1.23 -9.53
C GLY A 94 -1.28 -2.22 -8.38
N GLY A 95 -1.16 -1.74 -7.13
CA GLY A 95 -1.17 -2.54 -5.90
C GLY A 95 -2.29 -3.57 -5.83
N SER A 96 -3.53 -3.20 -6.17
CA SER A 96 -4.67 -4.12 -6.14
C SER A 96 -4.50 -5.35 -7.05
N VAL A 97 -3.92 -5.15 -8.24
CA VAL A 97 -3.62 -6.27 -9.16
C VAL A 97 -2.51 -7.14 -8.59
N LEU A 98 -1.47 -6.51 -8.03
CA LEU A 98 -0.35 -7.22 -7.42
C LEU A 98 -0.80 -8.03 -6.21
N ASP A 99 -1.56 -7.43 -5.32
CA ASP A 99 -2.12 -8.07 -4.13
C ASP A 99 -3.04 -9.24 -4.50
N GLY A 100 -3.97 -9.02 -5.46
CA GLY A 100 -4.83 -10.08 -5.96
C GLY A 100 -4.04 -11.23 -6.58
N THR A 101 -2.95 -10.92 -7.31
CA THR A 101 -2.09 -11.95 -7.90
C THR A 101 -1.32 -12.73 -6.86
N LYS A 102 -0.83 -12.08 -5.79
CA LYS A 102 -0.21 -12.76 -4.64
C LYS A 102 -1.18 -13.71 -3.96
N PHE A 103 -2.42 -13.29 -3.75
CA PHE A 103 -3.45 -14.19 -3.22
C PHE A 103 -3.70 -15.37 -4.16
N ILE A 104 -3.86 -15.15 -5.46
CA ILE A 104 -4.02 -16.23 -6.45
C ILE A 104 -2.84 -17.20 -6.39
N ALA A 105 -1.61 -16.69 -6.28
CA ALA A 105 -0.41 -17.51 -6.20
C ALA A 105 -0.42 -18.45 -4.99
N ALA A 106 -0.73 -17.91 -3.79
CA ALA A 106 -0.82 -18.68 -2.56
C ALA A 106 -2.01 -19.66 -2.59
N ALA A 107 -3.21 -19.18 -2.92
CA ALA A 107 -4.44 -19.95 -2.92
C ALA A 107 -4.46 -21.08 -3.96
N SER A 108 -3.70 -20.95 -5.05
CA SER A 108 -3.56 -22.00 -6.06
C SER A 108 -2.88 -23.26 -5.53
N LEU A 109 -2.01 -23.11 -4.54
CA LEU A 109 -1.29 -24.20 -3.88
C LEU A 109 -1.80 -24.48 -2.45
N TRP A 110 -2.86 -23.80 -2.04
CA TRP A 110 -3.47 -23.99 -0.72
C TRP A 110 -4.13 -25.38 -0.60
N GLU A 111 -3.83 -26.07 0.50
CA GLU A 111 -4.34 -27.42 0.78
C GLU A 111 -5.45 -27.43 1.83
N GLY A 112 -5.78 -26.27 2.44
CA GLY A 112 -6.88 -26.11 3.38
C GLY A 112 -8.26 -26.12 2.69
N SER A 113 -9.32 -26.04 3.51
CA SER A 113 -10.71 -26.11 3.05
C SER A 113 -11.17 -24.84 2.31
N ASP A 114 -10.81 -23.67 2.83
CA ASP A 114 -11.14 -22.36 2.27
C ASP A 114 -9.89 -21.48 2.23
N PRO A 115 -9.42 -21.05 1.05
CA PRO A 115 -8.28 -20.13 0.94
C PRO A 115 -8.44 -18.80 1.69
N TRP A 116 -9.66 -18.41 2.08
CA TRP A 116 -9.89 -17.26 2.95
C TRP A 116 -9.21 -17.40 4.32
N GLU A 117 -8.93 -18.63 4.76
CA GLU A 117 -8.21 -18.90 6.02
C GLU A 117 -6.80 -18.27 6.03
N ILE A 118 -6.16 -18.10 4.87
CA ILE A 118 -4.88 -17.41 4.72
C ILE A 118 -4.94 -15.98 5.32
N LEU A 119 -6.10 -15.32 5.21
CA LEU A 119 -6.32 -13.97 5.72
C LEU A 119 -7.01 -13.95 7.09
N SER A 120 -8.08 -14.74 7.26
CA SER A 120 -8.93 -14.69 8.45
C SER A 120 -8.32 -15.40 9.66
N ARG A 121 -7.42 -16.36 9.42
CA ARG A 121 -6.76 -17.18 10.45
C ARG A 121 -5.23 -17.16 10.30
N ARG A 122 -4.66 -16.02 9.89
CA ARG A 122 -3.21 -15.85 9.62
C ARG A 122 -2.29 -16.19 10.81
N SER A 123 -2.80 -16.20 12.03
CA SER A 123 -2.07 -16.66 13.21
C SER A 123 -1.96 -18.18 13.34
N GLU A 124 -2.80 -18.92 12.62
CA GLU A 124 -2.88 -20.39 12.67
C GLU A 124 -2.36 -21.01 11.36
N PHE A 125 -2.55 -20.31 10.23
CA PHE A 125 -2.18 -20.77 8.91
C PHE A 125 -1.15 -19.84 8.28
N HIS A 126 -0.05 -20.41 7.81
CA HIS A 126 0.99 -19.71 7.06
C HIS A 126 1.03 -20.21 5.63
N VAL A 127 1.37 -19.32 4.72
CA VAL A 127 1.62 -19.69 3.32
C VAL A 127 3.02 -20.31 3.25
N GLU A 128 3.09 -21.60 3.01
CA GLU A 128 4.35 -22.35 2.91
C GLU A 128 4.90 -22.41 1.47
N LYS A 129 4.04 -22.19 0.47
CA LYS A 129 4.37 -22.25 -0.95
C LYS A 129 3.40 -21.39 -1.77
N ALA A 130 3.89 -20.81 -2.84
CA ALA A 130 3.10 -20.05 -3.80
C ALA A 130 3.65 -20.24 -5.22
N LEU A 131 2.81 -19.97 -6.23
CA LEU A 131 3.31 -19.87 -7.60
C LEU A 131 4.25 -18.67 -7.74
N PRO A 132 5.33 -18.77 -8.50
CA PRO A 132 6.25 -17.65 -8.69
C PRO A 132 5.55 -16.49 -9.42
N ILE A 133 5.89 -15.26 -9.01
CA ILE A 133 5.25 -14.03 -9.48
C ILE A 133 6.30 -13.10 -10.07
N GLY A 134 6.04 -12.55 -11.26
CA GLY A 134 6.70 -11.36 -11.77
C GLY A 134 5.71 -10.20 -11.82
N THR A 135 6.20 -8.96 -11.75
CA THR A 135 5.32 -7.78 -11.83
C THR A 135 5.78 -6.76 -12.86
N VAL A 136 4.82 -6.06 -13.44
CA VAL A 136 5.00 -4.80 -14.17
C VAL A 136 4.12 -3.78 -13.47
N LEU A 137 4.74 -2.90 -12.72
CA LEU A 137 4.04 -1.88 -11.94
C LEU A 137 3.48 -0.80 -12.87
N THR A 138 2.20 -0.44 -12.70
CA THR A 138 1.58 0.64 -13.48
C THR A 138 1.03 1.79 -12.64
N LEU A 139 1.05 1.68 -11.31
CA LEU A 139 0.66 2.71 -10.36
C LEU A 139 1.50 2.61 -9.09
N PRO A 140 2.46 3.52 -8.88
CA PRO A 140 3.27 3.57 -7.67
C PRO A 140 2.42 4.03 -6.47
N ALA A 141 2.39 3.25 -5.40
CA ALA A 141 1.68 3.57 -4.15
C ALA A 141 2.08 2.59 -3.03
N THR A 142 1.64 1.34 -3.14
CA THR A 142 1.61 0.33 -2.07
C THR A 142 2.94 -0.37 -1.79
N GLY A 143 3.95 -0.21 -2.66
CA GLY A 143 5.19 -1.00 -2.57
C GLY A 143 4.99 -2.50 -2.77
N SER A 144 3.80 -2.95 -3.21
CA SER A 144 3.47 -4.37 -3.37
C SER A 144 4.40 -5.09 -4.36
N GLU A 145 5.03 -4.36 -5.25
CA GLU A 145 6.06 -4.86 -6.19
C GLU A 145 7.37 -5.27 -5.49
N MET A 146 7.57 -4.88 -4.22
CA MET A 146 8.79 -5.18 -3.48
C MET A 146 8.52 -5.62 -2.03
N ASN A 147 7.38 -6.23 -1.76
CA ASN A 147 7.06 -6.81 -0.45
C ASN A 147 6.24 -8.09 -0.57
N GLY A 148 6.01 -8.75 0.56
CA GLY A 148 5.22 -9.98 0.66
C GLY A 148 3.76 -9.75 1.09
N ASN A 149 3.30 -8.50 1.18
CA ASN A 149 1.96 -8.17 1.66
C ASN A 149 0.91 -8.35 0.55
N SER A 150 -0.29 -8.74 0.94
CA SER A 150 -1.47 -8.79 0.07
C SER A 150 -2.72 -8.47 0.88
N VAL A 151 -3.53 -7.55 0.38
CA VAL A 151 -4.79 -7.13 0.99
C VAL A 151 -5.94 -7.53 0.08
N VAL A 152 -6.91 -8.28 0.62
CA VAL A 152 -8.05 -8.81 -0.13
C VAL A 152 -9.35 -8.47 0.60
N THR A 153 -10.38 -8.13 -0.17
CA THR A 153 -11.72 -7.84 0.34
C THR A 153 -12.65 -9.02 0.06
N ARG A 154 -13.33 -9.56 1.09
CA ARG A 154 -14.45 -10.47 0.90
C ARG A 154 -15.73 -9.65 0.85
N TRP A 155 -16.33 -9.59 -0.34
CA TRP A 155 -17.48 -8.71 -0.56
C TRP A 155 -18.71 -9.12 0.26
N GLU A 156 -18.94 -10.42 0.39
CA GLU A 156 -20.09 -10.97 1.16
C GLU A 156 -20.12 -10.52 2.63
N THR A 157 -18.95 -10.39 3.26
CA THR A 157 -18.83 -10.03 4.69
C THR A 157 -18.34 -8.61 4.90
N HIS A 158 -17.99 -7.91 3.80
CA HIS A 158 -17.34 -6.60 3.83
C HIS A 158 -16.04 -6.59 4.65
N ASP A 159 -15.34 -7.73 4.72
CA ASP A 159 -14.05 -7.83 5.39
C ASP A 159 -12.90 -7.48 4.43
N LYS A 160 -12.05 -6.54 4.82
CA LYS A 160 -10.81 -6.20 4.13
C LYS A 160 -9.64 -6.59 5.03
N LEU A 161 -8.97 -7.69 4.68
CA LEU A 161 -7.93 -8.31 5.50
C LEU A 161 -6.62 -8.40 4.73
N ALA A 162 -5.51 -8.47 5.47
CA ALA A 162 -4.17 -8.60 4.94
C ALA A 162 -3.52 -9.90 5.41
N PHE A 163 -2.67 -10.48 4.56
CA PHE A 163 -1.66 -11.45 4.95
C PHE A 163 -0.30 -11.04 4.40
N ASP A 164 0.75 -11.61 4.96
CA ASP A 164 2.13 -11.47 4.49
C ASP A 164 2.81 -12.83 4.40
N SER A 165 3.69 -12.99 3.40
CA SER A 165 4.53 -14.16 3.25
C SER A 165 5.70 -13.86 2.32
N GLU A 166 6.89 -14.37 2.64
CA GLU A 166 8.04 -14.33 1.75
C GLU A 166 7.81 -15.08 0.43
N HIS A 167 6.97 -16.12 0.45
CA HIS A 167 6.66 -16.96 -0.70
C HIS A 167 5.85 -16.24 -1.79
N VAL A 168 5.20 -15.11 -1.48
CA VAL A 168 4.48 -14.30 -2.47
C VAL A 168 5.24 -13.02 -2.86
N MET A 169 6.48 -12.85 -2.39
CA MET A 169 7.34 -11.79 -2.91
C MET A 169 7.61 -12.03 -4.40
N PRO A 170 7.51 -11.00 -5.26
CA PRO A 170 7.85 -11.16 -6.67
C PRO A 170 9.31 -11.58 -6.88
N VAL A 171 9.56 -12.50 -7.82
CA VAL A 171 10.92 -12.85 -8.20
C VAL A 171 11.62 -11.74 -8.97
N PHE A 172 10.82 -10.91 -9.65
CA PHE A 172 11.25 -9.64 -10.23
C PHE A 172 10.09 -8.66 -10.32
N SER A 173 10.44 -7.37 -10.39
CA SER A 173 9.47 -6.30 -10.66
C SER A 173 10.05 -5.29 -11.66
N ILE A 174 9.25 -4.95 -12.67
CA ILE A 174 9.59 -3.95 -13.67
C ILE A 174 8.90 -2.65 -13.31
N LEU A 175 9.69 -1.61 -13.17
CA LEU A 175 9.30 -0.26 -12.79
C LEU A 175 9.72 0.70 -13.92
N ASP A 176 8.80 1.00 -14.83
CA ASP A 176 9.01 2.00 -15.89
C ASP A 176 8.28 3.29 -15.51
N PRO A 177 8.99 4.37 -15.17
CA PRO A 177 8.36 5.63 -14.74
C PRO A 177 7.41 6.24 -15.79
N GLU A 178 7.53 5.92 -17.07
CA GLU A 178 6.63 6.42 -18.11
C GLU A 178 5.17 5.96 -17.91
N VAL A 179 4.92 4.92 -17.12
CA VAL A 179 3.53 4.47 -16.81
C VAL A 179 2.75 5.57 -16.07
N VAL A 180 3.43 6.41 -15.29
CA VAL A 180 2.82 7.53 -14.55
C VAL A 180 2.19 8.56 -15.47
N PHE A 181 2.72 8.73 -16.68
CA PHE A 181 2.26 9.73 -17.66
C PHE A 181 0.79 9.55 -18.05
N SER A 182 0.31 8.32 -18.03
CA SER A 182 -1.06 7.97 -18.42
C SER A 182 -2.05 7.89 -17.25
N LEU A 183 -1.58 8.03 -16.01
CA LEU A 183 -2.44 7.92 -14.83
C LEU A 183 -3.35 9.14 -14.68
N PRO A 184 -4.61 8.96 -14.25
CA PRO A 184 -5.42 10.06 -13.76
C PRO A 184 -4.73 10.81 -12.60
N GLN A 185 -4.88 12.14 -12.54
CA GLN A 185 -4.25 12.96 -11.53
C GLN A 185 -4.57 12.50 -10.10
N ILE A 186 -5.83 12.13 -9.86
CA ILE A 186 -6.25 11.63 -8.54
C ILE A 186 -5.55 10.34 -8.13
N GLN A 187 -5.23 9.44 -9.08
CA GLN A 187 -4.51 8.21 -8.75
C GLN A 187 -3.03 8.48 -8.42
N VAL A 188 -2.41 9.44 -9.09
CA VAL A 188 -1.06 9.89 -8.72
C VAL A 188 -1.06 10.51 -7.33
N ALA A 189 -2.02 11.39 -7.04
CA ALA A 189 -2.19 11.99 -5.72
C ALA A 189 -2.42 10.94 -4.63
N ASN A 190 -3.32 9.98 -4.88
CA ASN A 190 -3.55 8.85 -3.96
C ASN A 190 -2.28 8.03 -3.71
N GLY A 191 -1.49 7.78 -4.75
CA GLY A 191 -0.23 7.04 -4.60
C GLY A 191 0.83 7.80 -3.78
N ILE A 192 0.93 9.12 -3.96
CA ILE A 192 1.84 9.98 -3.18
C ILE A 192 1.49 9.92 -1.69
N VAL A 193 0.21 10.10 -1.35
CA VAL A 193 -0.21 10.15 0.05
C VAL A 193 -0.25 8.76 0.70
N ASP A 194 -0.50 7.71 -0.06
CA ASP A 194 -0.42 6.32 0.38
C ASP A 194 1.03 5.96 0.79
N ALA A 195 1.99 6.21 -0.10
CA ALA A 195 3.41 6.03 0.20
C ALA A 195 3.86 6.88 1.41
N PHE A 196 3.39 8.11 1.51
CA PHE A 196 3.66 8.97 2.65
C PHE A 196 3.12 8.38 3.97
N ALA A 197 1.89 7.90 3.98
CA ALA A 197 1.29 7.27 5.16
C ALA A 197 2.01 5.97 5.54
N HIS A 198 2.43 5.15 4.59
CA HIS A 198 3.25 3.96 4.85
C HIS A 198 4.53 4.30 5.62
N VAL A 199 5.21 5.37 5.22
CA VAL A 199 6.41 5.82 5.96
C VAL A 199 6.04 6.30 7.35
N MET A 200 4.97 7.10 7.49
CA MET A 200 4.54 7.65 8.78
C MET A 200 4.18 6.57 9.79
N GLU A 201 3.54 5.48 9.37
CA GLU A 201 3.18 4.37 10.24
C GLU A 201 4.38 3.56 10.75
N GLN A 202 5.50 3.61 10.05
CA GLN A 202 6.76 2.98 10.45
C GLN A 202 7.69 3.95 11.19
N TYR A 203 7.45 5.26 11.09
CA TYR A 203 8.31 6.30 11.62
C TYR A 203 7.77 6.97 12.89
N LEU A 204 6.45 7.30 12.95
CA LEU A 204 5.82 7.93 14.12
C LEU A 204 5.44 6.90 15.20
N THR A 205 6.43 6.24 15.74
CA THR A 205 6.29 5.24 16.79
C THR A 205 7.13 5.63 18.01
N TYR A 206 7.22 4.81 19.07
CA TYR A 206 8.13 5.12 20.16
C TYR A 206 9.59 4.93 19.75
N PRO A 207 10.52 5.78 20.25
CA PRO A 207 11.93 5.72 19.87
C PRO A 207 12.62 4.44 20.35
N VAL A 208 13.44 3.84 19.48
CA VAL A 208 14.28 2.67 19.79
C VAL A 208 15.75 2.88 19.41
N ASN A 209 16.17 4.15 19.27
CA ASN A 209 17.51 4.55 18.85
C ASN A 209 17.95 3.85 17.55
N ALA A 210 17.17 4.07 16.49
CA ALA A 210 17.40 3.53 15.14
C ALA A 210 17.64 4.66 14.12
N PRO A 211 18.74 5.42 14.23
CA PRO A 211 18.95 6.64 13.45
C PRO A 211 19.08 6.41 11.95
N ILE A 212 19.43 5.19 11.51
CA ILE A 212 19.51 4.88 10.07
C ILE A 212 18.10 4.73 9.47
N GLN A 213 17.19 4.03 10.15
CA GLN A 213 15.79 3.89 9.73
C GLN A 213 15.08 5.25 9.76
N ASP A 214 15.33 6.06 10.79
CA ASP A 214 14.78 7.42 10.88
C ASP A 214 15.19 8.25 9.67
N ARG A 215 16.47 8.26 9.30
CA ARG A 215 16.97 9.04 8.16
C ARG A 215 16.48 8.51 6.82
N PHE A 216 16.34 7.20 6.65
CA PHE A 216 15.73 6.63 5.44
C PHE A 216 14.27 7.06 5.33
N ALA A 217 13.48 6.95 6.41
CA ALA A 217 12.10 7.41 6.46
C ALA A 217 11.99 8.91 6.14
N GLU A 218 12.79 9.74 6.79
CA GLU A 218 12.84 11.20 6.59
C GLU A 218 13.21 11.56 5.14
N SER A 219 14.15 10.83 4.52
CA SER A 219 14.53 11.04 3.12
C SER A 219 13.40 10.71 2.15
N ILE A 220 12.67 9.62 2.38
CA ILE A 220 11.51 9.25 1.55
C ILE A 220 10.42 10.32 1.69
N LEU A 221 10.09 10.75 2.92
CA LEU A 221 9.10 11.81 3.16
C LEU A 221 9.46 13.10 2.45
N ILE A 222 10.72 13.55 2.56
CA ILE A 222 11.20 14.77 1.89
C ILE A 222 11.08 14.62 0.38
N THR A 223 11.47 13.48 -0.19
CA THR A 223 11.35 13.22 -1.62
C THR A 223 9.89 13.28 -2.09
N LEU A 224 8.95 12.66 -1.35
CA LEU A 224 7.52 12.72 -1.69
C LEU A 224 6.96 14.14 -1.60
N ILE A 225 7.41 14.94 -0.62
CA ILE A 225 7.01 16.35 -0.46
C ILE A 225 7.54 17.22 -1.63
N GLU A 226 8.74 16.97 -2.07
CA GLU A 226 9.40 17.75 -3.13
C GLU A 226 8.94 17.34 -4.53
N GLU A 227 8.83 16.04 -4.80
CA GLU A 227 8.52 15.50 -6.12
C GLU A 227 7.01 15.32 -6.38
N GLY A 228 6.22 15.05 -5.34
CA GLY A 228 4.77 14.88 -5.47
C GLY A 228 4.06 16.03 -6.19
N PRO A 229 4.23 17.29 -5.76
CA PRO A 229 3.64 18.43 -6.47
C PRO A 229 4.17 18.60 -7.90
N LYS A 230 5.44 18.27 -8.17
CA LYS A 230 6.04 18.39 -9.52
C LYS A 230 5.43 17.38 -10.48
N VAL A 231 5.32 16.10 -10.06
CA VAL A 231 4.73 15.06 -10.91
C VAL A 231 3.24 15.31 -11.18
N LEU A 232 2.52 15.94 -10.24
CA LEU A 232 1.13 16.35 -10.45
C LEU A 232 1.01 17.56 -11.41
N ALA A 233 1.95 18.50 -11.33
CA ALA A 233 2.00 19.66 -12.24
C ALA A 233 2.39 19.25 -13.67
N ASN A 234 3.30 18.29 -13.83
CA ASN A 234 3.71 17.76 -15.12
C ASN A 234 3.97 16.25 -15.04
N ARG A 235 2.96 15.44 -15.33
CA ARG A 235 3.05 13.97 -15.29
C ARG A 235 3.99 13.36 -16.32
N THR A 236 4.40 14.12 -17.35
CA THR A 236 5.36 13.68 -18.36
C THR A 236 6.81 14.04 -18.02
N ASP A 237 7.04 14.65 -16.86
CA ASP A 237 8.37 14.84 -16.30
C ASP A 237 8.90 13.50 -15.78
N TYR A 238 9.79 12.90 -16.54
CA TYR A 238 10.38 11.60 -16.23
C TYR A 238 11.12 11.59 -14.90
N GLU A 239 11.88 12.62 -14.59
CA GLU A 239 12.70 12.67 -13.36
C GLU A 239 11.82 12.69 -12.11
N SER A 240 10.78 13.54 -12.10
CA SER A 240 9.84 13.56 -10.97
C SER A 240 9.03 12.27 -10.88
N ALA A 241 8.59 11.68 -12.01
CA ALA A 241 7.90 10.40 -12.03
C ALA A 241 8.79 9.25 -11.51
N ALA A 242 10.07 9.24 -11.88
CA ALA A 242 11.05 8.25 -11.45
C ALA A 242 11.32 8.34 -9.94
N ASN A 243 11.53 9.54 -9.42
CA ASN A 243 11.75 9.77 -7.99
C ASN A 243 10.52 9.42 -7.16
N PHE A 244 9.32 9.79 -7.61
CA PHE A 244 8.07 9.39 -6.98
C PHE A 244 7.91 7.86 -6.96
N MET A 245 8.08 7.19 -8.11
CA MET A 245 7.96 5.73 -8.21
C MET A 245 8.92 5.02 -7.27
N TRP A 246 10.18 5.43 -7.25
CA TRP A 246 11.17 4.81 -6.38
C TRP A 246 10.90 5.08 -4.91
N ALA A 247 10.51 6.31 -4.53
CA ALA A 247 10.13 6.64 -3.16
C ALA A 247 8.93 5.81 -2.68
N ALA A 248 7.91 5.59 -3.52
CA ALA A 248 6.75 4.76 -3.20
C ALA A 248 7.14 3.29 -2.97
N THR A 249 8.02 2.73 -3.81
CA THR A 249 8.55 1.37 -3.61
C THR A 249 9.33 1.26 -2.30
N MET A 250 10.19 2.23 -1.99
CA MET A 250 11.01 2.23 -0.77
C MET A 250 10.21 2.47 0.50
N ALA A 251 9.01 3.07 0.39
CA ALA A 251 8.15 3.35 1.53
C ALA A 251 7.62 2.09 2.24
N LEU A 252 7.50 0.95 1.53
CA LEU A 252 6.99 -0.30 2.11
C LEU A 252 7.68 -1.56 1.57
N ASN A 253 9.00 -1.53 1.45
CA ASN A 253 9.80 -2.71 1.07
C ASN A 253 10.41 -3.47 2.25
N GLY A 254 10.04 -3.09 3.48
CA GLY A 254 10.53 -3.69 4.72
C GLY A 254 11.77 -3.03 5.31
N LEU A 255 12.51 -2.22 4.55
CA LEU A 255 13.81 -1.66 5.01
C LEU A 255 13.63 -0.68 6.16
N ILE A 256 12.75 0.32 6.03
CA ILE A 256 12.57 1.36 7.05
C ILE A 256 11.88 0.84 8.31
N GLY A 257 11.13 -0.26 8.21
CA GLY A 257 10.49 -0.94 9.34
C GLY A 257 11.41 -1.92 10.09
N ALA A 258 12.60 -2.20 9.55
CA ALA A 258 13.50 -3.19 10.14
C ALA A 258 14.05 -2.73 11.50
N GLY A 259 13.73 -3.49 12.56
CA GLY A 259 14.20 -3.22 13.93
C GLY A 259 13.55 -2.02 14.61
N VAL A 260 12.45 -1.49 14.07
CA VAL A 260 11.62 -0.44 14.68
C VAL A 260 10.18 -0.92 14.90
N PRO A 261 9.44 -0.37 15.88
CA PRO A 261 8.02 -0.64 16.00
C PRO A 261 7.25 -0.02 14.84
N GLN A 262 6.10 -0.62 14.49
CA GLN A 262 5.21 -0.16 13.42
C GLN A 262 3.80 -0.01 13.96
N ASP A 263 3.09 1.06 13.57
CA ASP A 263 1.78 1.41 14.14
C ASP A 263 0.61 0.69 13.44
N TRP A 264 0.39 1.01 12.17
CA TRP A 264 -0.69 0.50 11.31
C TRP A 264 -2.12 0.86 11.76
N ALA A 265 -2.31 1.72 12.76
CA ALA A 265 -3.63 2.16 13.22
C ALA A 265 -4.35 3.01 12.18
N THR A 266 -3.61 3.86 11.44
CA THR A 266 -4.17 4.67 10.34
C THR A 266 -4.79 3.77 9.27
N HIS A 267 -4.08 2.72 8.86
CA HIS A 267 -4.57 1.74 7.89
C HIS A 267 -5.75 0.94 8.44
N THR A 268 -5.68 0.49 9.67
CA THR A 268 -6.75 -0.30 10.31
C THR A 268 -8.07 0.46 10.33
N ILE A 269 -8.06 1.74 10.72
CA ILE A 269 -9.27 2.57 10.72
C ILE A 269 -9.66 2.97 9.29
N GLY A 270 -8.69 3.33 8.45
CA GLY A 270 -8.91 3.70 7.06
C GLY A 270 -9.58 2.61 6.22
N HIS A 271 -9.26 1.33 6.46
CA HIS A 271 -9.92 0.20 5.81
C HIS A 271 -11.42 0.16 6.05
N GLU A 272 -11.88 0.57 7.23
CA GLU A 272 -13.32 0.64 7.53
C GLU A 272 -14.02 1.74 6.73
N LEU A 273 -13.36 2.89 6.54
CA LEU A 273 -13.90 3.97 5.70
C LEU A 273 -14.04 3.53 4.24
N THR A 274 -13.05 2.81 3.72
CA THR A 274 -13.14 2.20 2.38
C THR A 274 -14.27 1.18 2.32
N ALA A 275 -14.38 0.29 3.31
CA ALA A 275 -15.37 -0.78 3.33
C ALA A 275 -16.82 -0.26 3.43
N PHE A 276 -17.06 0.82 4.18
CA PHE A 276 -18.41 1.37 4.37
C PHE A 276 -18.82 2.41 3.32
N HIS A 277 -17.88 3.17 2.78
CA HIS A 277 -18.18 4.33 1.93
C HIS A 277 -17.48 4.31 0.57
N GLY A 278 -16.62 3.32 0.30
CA GLY A 278 -15.91 3.24 -0.99
C GLY A 278 -14.88 4.35 -1.21
N ILE A 279 -14.45 5.05 -0.14
CA ILE A 279 -13.41 6.08 -0.23
C ILE A 279 -12.10 5.42 -0.64
N ASP A 280 -11.37 6.02 -1.58
CA ASP A 280 -10.08 5.52 -2.03
C ASP A 280 -9.09 5.38 -0.86
N HIS A 281 -8.30 4.32 -0.89
CA HIS A 281 -7.42 3.95 0.22
C HIS A 281 -6.51 5.10 0.68
N GLY A 282 -5.74 5.71 -0.22
CA GLY A 282 -4.86 6.84 0.12
C GLY A 282 -5.61 8.01 0.77
N GLN A 283 -6.85 8.28 0.32
CA GLN A 283 -7.68 9.35 0.89
C GLN A 283 -8.08 9.04 2.34
N THR A 284 -8.44 7.78 2.66
CA THR A 284 -8.78 7.40 4.03
C THR A 284 -7.61 7.59 5.00
N LEU A 285 -6.38 7.37 4.53
CA LEU A 285 -5.18 7.57 5.35
C LEU A 285 -4.96 9.06 5.67
N CYS A 286 -5.22 9.95 4.70
CA CYS A 286 -5.13 11.40 4.91
C CYS A 286 -6.17 11.93 5.89
N ILE A 287 -7.33 11.28 5.97
CA ILE A 287 -8.36 11.62 6.95
C ILE A 287 -7.90 11.18 8.36
N ILE A 288 -7.42 9.97 8.51
CA ILE A 288 -7.20 9.36 9.83
C ILE A 288 -5.88 9.79 10.47
N LEU A 289 -4.78 9.86 9.72
CA LEU A 289 -3.44 10.14 10.26
C LEU A 289 -3.36 11.43 11.11
N PRO A 290 -3.92 12.58 10.70
CA PRO A 290 -3.89 13.79 11.53
C PRO A 290 -4.65 13.63 12.86
N GLY A 291 -5.73 12.85 12.86
CA GLY A 291 -6.50 12.52 14.05
C GLY A 291 -5.66 11.72 15.06
N ILE A 292 -4.93 10.69 14.59
CA ILE A 292 -4.01 9.91 15.42
C ILE A 292 -2.88 10.80 15.96
N MET A 293 -2.28 11.64 15.11
CA MET A 293 -1.23 12.57 15.55
C MET A 293 -1.72 13.52 16.65
N ASN A 294 -2.96 14.00 16.56
CA ASN A 294 -3.57 14.85 17.57
C ASN A 294 -3.85 14.09 18.86
N LEU A 295 -4.53 12.95 18.78
CA LEU A 295 -4.93 12.19 19.96
C LEU A 295 -3.72 11.63 20.72
N LYS A 296 -2.74 11.12 20.00
CA LYS A 296 -1.52 10.53 20.59
C LYS A 296 -0.36 11.53 20.72
N ARG A 297 -0.64 12.83 20.69
CA ARG A 297 0.40 13.89 20.70
C ARG A 297 1.37 13.79 21.87
N GLU A 298 0.90 13.36 23.06
CA GLU A 298 1.75 13.22 24.23
C GLU A 298 2.63 11.95 24.18
N THR A 299 2.06 10.83 23.76
CA THR A 299 2.78 9.55 23.69
C THR A 299 3.74 9.48 22.51
N LYS A 300 3.43 10.16 21.40
CA LYS A 300 4.27 10.27 20.18
C LYS A 300 5.07 11.58 20.12
N LYS A 301 5.05 12.39 21.17
CA LYS A 301 5.63 13.75 21.23
C LYS A 301 7.04 13.85 20.67
N GLU A 302 7.93 12.98 21.12
CA GLU A 302 9.34 13.00 20.73
C GLU A 302 9.51 12.82 19.22
N LYS A 303 8.78 11.85 18.64
CA LYS A 303 8.85 11.57 17.22
C LYS A 303 8.12 12.63 16.36
N ILE A 304 7.02 13.20 16.85
CA ILE A 304 6.35 14.31 16.14
C ILE A 304 7.25 15.53 16.07
N LEU A 305 7.97 15.86 17.17
CA LEU A 305 8.92 16.96 17.18
C LEU A 305 10.13 16.69 16.27
N GLN A 306 10.67 15.47 16.29
CA GLN A 306 11.74 15.05 15.38
C GLN A 306 11.31 15.17 13.90
N TYR A 307 10.11 14.71 13.57
CA TYR A 307 9.51 14.83 12.25
C TYR A 307 9.34 16.30 11.83
N GLY A 308 8.77 17.13 12.72
CA GLY A 308 8.60 18.56 12.49
C GLY A 308 9.92 19.26 12.20
N GLU A 309 10.94 18.97 13.00
CA GLU A 309 12.26 19.59 12.85
C GLU A 309 12.98 19.12 11.59
N ARG A 310 13.04 17.79 11.36
CA ARG A 310 13.91 17.24 10.33
C ARG A 310 13.29 17.28 8.94
N VAL A 311 11.98 17.08 8.83
CA VAL A 311 11.27 17.09 7.54
C VAL A 311 10.74 18.49 7.23
N TRP A 312 10.06 19.14 8.18
CA TRP A 312 9.39 20.43 7.97
C TRP A 312 10.22 21.66 8.36
N LYS A 313 11.38 21.46 9.00
CA LYS A 313 12.25 22.54 9.49
C LYS A 313 11.56 23.43 10.55
N ILE A 314 10.68 22.85 11.37
CA ILE A 314 9.98 23.53 12.45
C ILE A 314 10.85 23.47 13.70
N THR A 315 11.50 24.60 14.04
CA THR A 315 12.45 24.72 15.17
C THR A 315 11.93 25.63 16.29
N ASP A 316 11.12 26.63 15.93
CA ASP A 316 10.72 27.71 16.83
C ASP A 316 9.36 27.44 17.49
N GLY A 317 9.17 27.97 18.68
CA GLY A 317 7.95 27.85 19.48
C GLY A 317 8.02 26.82 20.63
N THR A 318 6.99 26.81 21.41
CA THR A 318 6.79 25.82 22.48
C THR A 318 6.57 24.42 21.89
N THR A 319 6.70 23.39 22.69
CA THR A 319 6.42 22.00 22.29
C THR A 319 5.07 21.85 21.59
N ASN A 320 4.01 22.43 22.17
CA ASN A 320 2.66 22.31 21.62
C ASN A 320 2.52 23.07 20.30
N GLU A 321 3.06 24.27 20.20
CA GLU A 321 3.06 25.05 18.95
C GLU A 321 3.80 24.33 17.82
N ARG A 322 4.94 23.69 18.13
CA ARG A 322 5.69 22.88 17.14
C ARG A 322 4.91 21.65 16.71
N ILE A 323 4.22 20.95 17.61
CA ILE A 323 3.37 19.80 17.29
C ILE A 323 2.21 20.26 16.37
N ASP A 324 1.52 21.33 16.76
CA ASP A 324 0.39 21.86 15.99
C ASP A 324 0.83 22.31 14.57
N ALA A 325 1.98 23.00 14.49
CA ALA A 325 2.57 23.38 13.21
C ALA A 325 2.95 22.17 12.34
N THR A 326 3.47 21.11 12.95
CA THR A 326 3.83 19.86 12.27
C THR A 326 2.60 19.15 11.70
N ILE A 327 1.54 19.01 12.48
CA ILE A 327 0.27 18.42 12.02
C ILE A 327 -0.32 19.28 10.90
N LYS A 328 -0.35 20.60 11.06
CA LYS A 328 -0.84 21.53 10.05
C LYS A 328 -0.06 21.43 8.73
N LYS A 329 1.27 21.29 8.79
CA LYS A 329 2.11 21.09 7.60
C LYS A 329 1.79 19.77 6.89
N THR A 330 1.56 18.70 7.65
CA THR A 330 1.18 17.39 7.10
C THR A 330 -0.17 17.47 6.38
N VAL A 331 -1.18 18.06 7.03
CA VAL A 331 -2.50 18.30 6.40
C VAL A 331 -2.37 19.17 5.15
N GLY A 332 -1.64 20.29 5.25
CA GLY A 332 -1.42 21.18 4.11
C GLY A 332 -0.71 20.52 2.93
N PHE A 333 0.18 19.54 3.17
CA PHE A 333 0.77 18.74 2.11
C PHE A 333 -0.27 17.88 1.40
N PHE A 334 -1.13 17.17 2.14
CA PHE A 334 -2.18 16.36 1.53
C PHE A 334 -3.15 17.20 0.69
N GLU A 335 -3.53 18.37 1.20
CA GLU A 335 -4.37 19.31 0.47
C GLU A 335 -3.67 19.88 -0.77
N SER A 336 -2.38 20.15 -0.70
CA SER A 336 -1.57 20.67 -1.83
C SER A 336 -1.47 19.70 -3.01
N VAL A 337 -1.56 18.40 -2.74
CA VAL A 337 -1.64 17.36 -3.78
C VAL A 337 -3.08 17.02 -4.18
N GLY A 338 -4.06 17.78 -3.69
CA GLY A 338 -5.47 17.68 -4.08
C GLY A 338 -6.30 16.67 -3.30
N ILE A 339 -5.80 16.16 -2.17
CA ILE A 339 -6.52 15.20 -1.33
C ILE A 339 -7.20 15.93 -0.16
N LYS A 340 -8.46 15.67 0.04
CA LYS A 340 -9.25 16.16 1.16
C LYS A 340 -8.95 15.39 2.44
N THR A 341 -9.05 16.05 3.59
CA THR A 341 -8.61 15.48 4.88
C THR A 341 -9.70 15.37 5.92
N LYS A 342 -10.96 15.62 5.53
CA LYS A 342 -12.13 15.57 6.43
C LYS A 342 -13.21 14.63 5.91
N LEU A 343 -13.90 13.95 6.81
CA LEU A 343 -15.01 13.03 6.49
C LEU A 343 -16.15 13.74 5.75
N ALA A 344 -16.46 14.98 6.16
CA ALA A 344 -17.50 15.78 5.51
C ALA A 344 -17.22 16.06 4.02
N ASP A 345 -15.97 16.16 3.61
CA ASP A 345 -15.56 16.35 2.21
C ASP A 345 -15.96 15.17 1.31
N TYR A 346 -16.18 14.00 1.91
CA TYR A 346 -16.59 12.75 1.25
C TYR A 346 -18.07 12.40 1.51
N GLY A 347 -18.83 13.33 2.08
CA GLY A 347 -20.24 13.12 2.40
C GLY A 347 -20.48 12.13 3.55
N VAL A 348 -19.48 11.89 4.40
CA VAL A 348 -19.57 10.97 5.53
C VAL A 348 -19.93 11.73 6.80
N GLY A 349 -21.02 11.31 7.43
CA GLY A 349 -21.53 11.88 8.69
C GLY A 349 -21.08 11.12 9.93
N SER A 350 -21.59 11.54 11.09
CA SER A 350 -21.24 10.93 12.40
C SER A 350 -21.69 9.47 12.57
N ASP A 351 -22.60 8.96 11.72
CA ASP A 351 -23.04 7.56 11.74
C ASP A 351 -21.90 6.56 11.51
N ILE A 352 -20.83 6.97 10.84
CA ILE A 352 -19.64 6.14 10.63
C ILE A 352 -19.00 5.74 11.96
N ILE A 353 -19.01 6.61 12.96
CA ILE A 353 -18.41 6.36 14.28
C ILE A 353 -19.06 5.11 14.89
N VAL A 354 -20.39 5.08 14.91
CA VAL A 354 -21.15 3.94 15.45
C VAL A 354 -20.85 2.65 14.67
N LYS A 355 -20.80 2.72 13.34
CA LYS A 355 -20.53 1.58 12.47
C LYS A 355 -19.12 0.97 12.72
N VAL A 356 -18.10 1.82 12.82
CA VAL A 356 -16.72 1.36 13.05
C VAL A 356 -16.57 0.79 14.47
N VAL A 357 -17.09 1.47 15.48
CA VAL A 357 -17.08 1.03 16.88
C VAL A 357 -17.77 -0.34 17.04
N ASP A 358 -18.97 -0.51 16.45
CA ASP A 358 -19.70 -1.77 16.47
C ASP A 358 -18.92 -2.90 15.81
N ARG A 359 -18.31 -2.62 14.65
CA ARG A 359 -17.50 -3.62 13.92
C ARG A 359 -16.26 -4.04 14.72
N PHE A 360 -15.53 -3.07 15.29
CA PHE A 360 -14.34 -3.37 16.10
C PHE A 360 -14.71 -4.16 17.36
N THR A 361 -15.83 -3.81 17.98
CA THR A 361 -16.37 -4.54 19.15
C THR A 361 -16.72 -5.98 18.77
N LYS A 362 -17.43 -6.19 17.65
CA LYS A 362 -17.79 -7.54 17.17
C LYS A 362 -16.58 -8.39 16.80
N ARG A 363 -15.52 -7.77 16.30
CA ARG A 363 -14.25 -8.46 16.01
C ARG A 363 -13.40 -8.70 17.27
N GLY A 364 -13.82 -8.23 18.44
CA GLY A 364 -13.08 -8.37 19.70
C GLY A 364 -11.77 -7.60 19.75
N ILE A 365 -11.64 -6.52 18.97
CA ILE A 365 -10.46 -5.66 18.98
C ILE A 365 -10.43 -4.91 20.32
N LYS A 366 -9.35 -5.07 21.06
CA LYS A 366 -9.17 -4.39 22.36
C LYS A 366 -8.35 -3.10 22.22
N GLY A 367 -7.39 -3.10 21.31
CA GLY A 367 -6.53 -1.96 21.01
C GLY A 367 -5.72 -2.20 19.74
N ILE A 368 -5.35 -1.11 19.07
CA ILE A 368 -4.53 -1.09 17.85
C ILE A 368 -3.33 -0.18 18.04
N GLY A 369 -2.47 -0.09 17.02
CA GLY A 369 -1.25 0.69 17.04
C GLY A 369 -0.06 -0.05 17.66
N GLU A 370 1.11 0.58 17.63
CA GLU A 370 2.40 -0.04 18.01
C GLU A 370 2.50 -0.48 19.46
N ARG A 371 1.61 0.01 20.34
CA ARG A 371 1.51 -0.38 21.75
C ARG A 371 0.24 -1.18 22.05
N GLY A 372 -0.67 -1.32 21.08
CA GLY A 372 -2.00 -1.86 21.33
C GLY A 372 -2.84 -1.02 22.31
N ASP A 373 -2.50 0.25 22.48
CA ASP A 373 -3.08 1.16 23.47
C ASP A 373 -4.07 2.18 22.88
N LEU A 374 -4.29 2.15 21.57
CA LEU A 374 -5.34 2.91 20.92
C LEU A 374 -6.63 2.11 20.98
N THR A 375 -7.49 2.48 21.93
CA THR A 375 -8.72 1.76 22.25
C THR A 375 -9.86 2.06 21.26
N ILE A 376 -10.97 1.32 21.35
CA ILE A 376 -12.18 1.61 20.54
C ILE A 376 -12.73 3.00 20.84
N ALA A 377 -12.63 3.49 22.10
CA ALA A 377 -13.02 4.85 22.44
C ALA A 377 -12.12 5.90 21.77
N ASP A 378 -10.82 5.64 21.69
CA ASP A 378 -9.87 6.50 20.94
C ASP A 378 -10.18 6.51 19.45
N VAL A 379 -10.59 5.37 18.87
CA VAL A 379 -11.03 5.31 17.45
C VAL A 379 -12.25 6.21 17.22
N ALA A 380 -13.23 6.17 18.15
CA ALA A 380 -14.40 7.06 18.07
C ALA A 380 -13.99 8.55 18.11
N GLU A 381 -13.10 8.91 19.02
CA GLU A 381 -12.58 10.28 19.16
C GLU A 381 -11.80 10.73 17.91
N ILE A 382 -10.95 9.86 17.33
CA ILE A 382 -10.24 10.16 16.08
C ILE A 382 -11.24 10.48 14.96
N LEU A 383 -12.27 9.65 14.79
CA LEU A 383 -13.29 9.86 13.77
C LEU A 383 -14.07 11.16 14.01
N GLU A 384 -14.38 11.48 15.27
CA GLU A 384 -15.04 12.73 15.63
C GLU A 384 -14.19 13.96 15.30
N LEU A 385 -12.90 13.96 15.60
CA LEU A 385 -11.93 15.00 15.24
C LEU A 385 -11.83 15.23 13.72
N GLN A 386 -12.17 14.24 12.92
CA GLN A 386 -12.09 14.30 11.46
C GLN A 386 -13.43 14.52 10.75
N LEU A 387 -14.52 14.73 11.50
CA LEU A 387 -15.83 15.00 10.88
C LEU A 387 -15.86 16.31 10.09
N LYS A 388 -15.20 17.38 10.58
CA LYS A 388 -15.23 18.73 9.98
C LYS A 388 -13.83 19.33 9.85
#